data_81949f265cda3d1ddb91187ace9dd889
#
_entry.id   81949f265cda3d1ddb91187ace9dd889
#
_cell.length_a   1.000
_cell.length_b   1.000
_cell.length_c   1.000
_cell.angle_alpha   90.00
_cell.angle_beta   90.00
_cell.angle_gamma   90.00
#
_symmetry.space_group_name_H-M   'P 1'
#
loop_
_entity.id
_entity.type
_entity.pdbx_description
1 polymer ?
#
loop_
_entity_poly.entity_id
_entity_poly.type
_entity_poly.pdbx_seq_one_letter_code
_entity_poly.pdbx_strand_id
1 'polypeptide(L)'
;AGIDHLDWAMTLVMDDSMGVEKDSPNFGKPTGQAERAKEIKELYVWWTVTYRNRPDPYEASGWTEYCEASRLANGGKLSWGGDKSPELKAMSDKSHALLQEIEAAYEAEDEAMMIRLIKARDSLWT
;
A
#
# COMPACT_ATOMS: atom_id res chain seq x y z
N ALA A 1 -13.46 6.07 17.50
CA ALA A 1 -12.86 5.80 18.66
C ALA A 1 -11.34 6.03 18.67
N GLY A 2 -10.48 5.07 18.28
CA GLY A 2 -9.04 5.23 18.45
C GLY A 2 -8.36 6.31 17.60
N ILE A 3 -8.97 6.71 16.50
CA ILE A 3 -8.32 7.64 15.56
C ILE A 3 -8.38 9.10 16.05
N ASP A 4 -9.43 9.46 16.76
CA ASP A 4 -9.55 10.81 17.33
C ASP A 4 -8.43 11.10 18.33
N HIS A 5 -8.06 10.08 19.10
CA HIS A 5 -6.94 10.16 20.02
C HIS A 5 -5.61 10.39 19.28
N LEU A 6 -5.41 9.71 18.16
CA LEU A 6 -4.23 9.89 17.33
C LEU A 6 -4.15 11.28 16.72
N ASP A 7 -5.26 11.82 16.26
CA ASP A 7 -5.32 13.18 15.71
C ASP A 7 -4.91 14.23 16.75
N TRP A 8 -5.40 14.09 17.97
CA TRP A 8 -4.99 14.96 19.07
C TRP A 8 -3.50 14.85 19.36
N ALA A 9 -2.99 13.61 19.47
CA ALA A 9 -1.59 13.38 19.78
C ALA A 9 -0.64 13.95 18.73
N MET A 10 -1.05 13.96 17.47
CA MET A 10 -0.26 14.50 16.37
C MET A 10 -0.06 16.01 16.44
N THR A 11 -0.90 16.72 17.20
CA THR A 11 -0.77 18.18 17.38
C THR A 11 0.25 18.57 18.45
N LEU A 12 0.73 17.60 19.23
CA LEU A 12 1.65 17.89 20.32
C LEU A 12 3.03 18.30 19.78
N VAL A 13 3.49 19.43 20.26
CA VAL A 13 4.83 19.95 19.94
C VAL A 13 5.61 20.22 21.22
N MET A 14 6.91 20.28 21.13
CA MET A 14 7.76 20.64 22.27
C MET A 14 7.67 22.15 22.51
N ASP A 15 7.14 22.53 23.67
CA ASP A 15 6.92 23.94 24.03
C ASP A 15 7.19 24.17 25.52
N ASP A 16 6.89 25.38 25.99
CA ASP A 16 7.09 25.77 27.38
C ASP A 16 6.40 24.85 28.38
N SER A 17 5.23 24.31 28.02
CA SER A 17 4.47 23.40 28.90
C SER A 17 5.21 22.09 29.17
N MET A 18 6.17 21.74 28.33
CA MET A 18 7.00 20.54 28.47
C MET A 18 8.38 20.84 29.02
N GLY A 19 8.62 22.09 29.44
CA GLY A 19 9.93 22.50 29.96
C GLY A 19 10.97 22.76 28.87
N VAL A 20 10.56 22.93 27.63
CA VAL A 20 11.47 23.25 26.53
C VAL A 20 11.55 24.76 26.37
N GLU A 21 12.74 25.31 26.43
CA GLU A 21 12.98 26.75 26.30
C GLU A 21 12.79 27.20 24.85
N LYS A 22 12.31 28.46 24.66
CA LYS A 22 12.02 29.00 23.33
C LYS A 22 13.23 29.08 22.43
N ASP A 23 14.42 29.21 22.97
CA ASP A 23 15.66 29.25 22.20
C ASP A 23 16.29 27.86 21.99
N SER A 24 15.67 26.82 22.52
CA SER A 24 16.09 25.45 22.28
C SER A 24 15.86 25.04 20.82
N PRO A 25 16.80 24.29 20.20
CA PRO A 25 16.60 23.80 18.84
C PRO A 25 15.42 22.83 18.72
N ASN A 26 14.93 22.29 19.84
CA ASN A 26 13.78 21.36 19.85
C ASN A 26 12.43 22.07 20.03
N PHE A 27 12.43 23.36 20.36
CA PHE A 27 11.19 24.10 20.57
C PHE A 27 10.37 24.13 19.29
N GLY A 28 9.07 23.81 19.39
CA GLY A 28 8.17 23.79 18.26
C GLY A 28 8.23 22.52 17.42
N LYS A 29 9.17 21.62 17.68
CA LYS A 29 9.23 20.34 16.98
C LYS A 29 8.20 19.35 17.54
N PRO A 30 7.68 18.42 16.71
CA PRO A 30 6.76 17.41 17.21
C PRO A 30 7.36 16.61 18.34
N THR A 31 6.53 16.26 19.33
CA THR A 31 6.95 15.38 20.42
C THR A 31 7.13 13.94 19.90
N GLY A 32 7.85 13.11 20.65
CA GLY A 32 7.96 11.69 20.34
C GLY A 32 6.58 11.01 20.28
N GLN A 33 5.65 11.44 21.14
CA GLN A 33 4.27 10.95 21.11
C GLN A 33 3.56 11.35 19.81
N ALA A 34 3.77 12.59 19.36
CA ALA A 34 3.19 13.08 18.10
C ALA A 34 3.73 12.30 16.89
N GLU A 35 5.03 12.04 16.88
CA GLU A 35 5.65 11.25 15.81
C GLU A 35 5.12 9.81 15.77
N ARG A 36 4.97 9.18 16.93
CA ARG A 36 4.41 7.83 17.02
C ARG A 36 2.94 7.79 16.58
N ALA A 37 2.16 8.79 17.00
CA ALA A 37 0.76 8.90 16.60
C ALA A 37 0.62 9.07 15.09
N LYS A 38 1.47 9.88 14.49
CA LYS A 38 1.51 10.08 13.04
C LYS A 38 1.81 8.78 12.30
N GLU A 39 2.79 8.03 12.78
CA GLU A 39 3.17 6.73 12.21
C GLU A 39 1.99 5.74 12.27
N ILE A 40 1.34 5.63 13.41
CA ILE A 40 0.19 4.74 13.59
C ILE A 40 -0.96 5.16 12.66
N LYS A 41 -1.22 6.45 12.55
CA LYS A 41 -2.27 6.96 11.67
C LYS A 41 -1.97 6.67 10.19
N GLU A 42 -0.74 6.86 9.76
CA GLU A 42 -0.33 6.54 8.39
C GLU A 42 -0.53 5.06 8.08
N LEU A 43 -0.15 4.17 9.01
CA LEU A 43 -0.35 2.74 8.86
C LEU A 43 -1.83 2.38 8.82
N TYR A 44 -2.65 3.01 9.67
CA TYR A 44 -4.09 2.80 9.70
C TYR A 44 -4.74 3.21 8.37
N VAL A 45 -4.41 4.39 7.87
CA VAL A 45 -4.94 4.89 6.58
C VAL A 45 -4.49 4.00 5.44
N TRP A 46 -3.24 3.58 5.42
CA TRP A 46 -2.75 2.67 4.40
C TRP A 46 -3.55 1.37 4.40
N TRP A 47 -3.72 0.77 5.57
CA TRP A 47 -4.41 -0.52 5.70
C TRP A 47 -5.88 -0.43 5.35
N THR A 48 -6.56 0.61 5.80
CA THR A 48 -8.03 0.73 5.64
C THR A 48 -8.45 1.37 4.33
N VAL A 49 -7.59 2.18 3.71
CA VAL A 49 -7.92 2.91 2.48
C VAL A 49 -7.05 2.42 1.32
N THR A 50 -5.75 2.63 1.40
CA THR A 50 -4.83 2.38 0.28
C THR A 50 -4.80 0.91 -0.10
N TYR A 51 -4.62 0.03 0.88
CA TYR A 51 -4.56 -1.42 0.63
C TYR A 51 -5.86 -1.95 0.04
N ARG A 52 -6.99 -1.54 0.59
CA ARG A 52 -8.31 -2.02 0.13
C ARG A 52 -8.72 -1.50 -1.23
N ASN A 53 -8.22 -0.34 -1.62
CA ASN A 53 -8.57 0.30 -2.88
C ASN A 53 -7.53 0.08 -3.97
N ARG A 54 -6.59 -0.84 -3.77
CA ARG A 54 -5.62 -1.19 -4.79
C ARG A 54 -6.31 -1.70 -6.04
N PRO A 55 -5.86 -1.27 -7.23
CA PRO A 55 -6.35 -1.87 -8.48
C PRO A 55 -6.07 -3.37 -8.51
N ASP A 56 -7.00 -4.13 -9.06
CA ASP A 56 -6.80 -5.56 -9.27
C ASP A 56 -5.64 -5.78 -10.25
N PRO A 57 -4.59 -6.51 -9.87
CA PRO A 57 -3.45 -6.75 -10.75
C PRO A 57 -3.84 -7.43 -12.07
N TYR A 58 -4.81 -8.30 -12.05
CA TYR A 58 -5.26 -9.00 -13.26
C TYR A 58 -5.92 -8.05 -14.25
N GLU A 59 -6.71 -7.10 -13.78
CA GLU A 59 -7.31 -6.08 -14.63
C GLU A 59 -6.30 -5.02 -15.05
N ALA A 60 -5.50 -4.53 -14.13
CA ALA A 60 -4.52 -3.48 -14.39
C ALA A 60 -3.44 -3.91 -15.38
N SER A 61 -3.06 -5.18 -15.39
CA SER A 61 -2.06 -5.73 -16.30
C SER A 61 -2.60 -6.05 -17.70
N GLY A 62 -3.93 -6.13 -17.85
CA GLY A 62 -4.55 -6.58 -19.09
C GLY A 62 -4.72 -8.10 -19.17
N TRP A 63 -4.40 -8.83 -18.10
CA TRP A 63 -4.53 -10.30 -18.09
C TRP A 63 -5.98 -10.74 -18.28
N THR A 64 -6.93 -10.08 -17.61
CA THR A 64 -8.36 -10.37 -17.75
C THR A 64 -8.83 -10.16 -19.19
N GLU A 65 -8.39 -9.07 -19.82
CA GLU A 65 -8.70 -8.80 -21.24
C GLU A 65 -8.11 -9.86 -22.14
N TYR A 66 -6.89 -10.30 -21.86
CA TYR A 66 -6.26 -11.38 -22.63
C TYR A 66 -7.05 -12.67 -22.50
N CYS A 67 -7.46 -13.05 -21.30
CA CYS A 67 -8.25 -14.26 -21.08
C CYS A 67 -9.55 -14.23 -21.83
N GLU A 68 -10.24 -13.09 -21.84
CA GLU A 68 -11.49 -12.91 -22.57
C GLU A 68 -11.27 -12.98 -24.07
N ALA A 69 -10.23 -12.34 -24.60
CA ALA A 69 -9.89 -12.39 -26.02
C ALA A 69 -9.53 -13.81 -26.47
N SER A 70 -8.78 -14.53 -25.64
CA SER A 70 -8.41 -15.92 -25.90
C SER A 70 -9.63 -16.83 -25.89
N ARG A 71 -10.55 -16.63 -24.94
CA ARG A 71 -11.80 -17.38 -24.88
C ARG A 71 -12.66 -17.18 -26.12
N LEU A 72 -12.79 -15.93 -26.55
CA LEU A 72 -13.57 -15.60 -27.76
C LEU A 72 -12.94 -16.19 -29.01
N ALA A 73 -11.62 -16.15 -29.13
CA ALA A 73 -10.89 -16.71 -30.26
C ALA A 73 -11.04 -18.23 -30.35
N ASN A 74 -11.25 -18.91 -29.22
CA ASN A 74 -11.42 -20.36 -29.15
C ASN A 74 -12.89 -20.81 -29.08
N GLY A 75 -13.82 -19.97 -29.57
CA GLY A 75 -15.24 -20.30 -29.60
C GLY A 75 -15.90 -20.42 -28.24
N GLY A 76 -15.40 -19.66 -27.23
CA GLY A 76 -15.93 -19.67 -25.89
C GLY A 76 -15.25 -20.66 -24.94
N LYS A 77 -14.22 -21.37 -25.40
CA LYS A 77 -13.48 -22.34 -24.60
C LYS A 77 -12.09 -21.81 -24.27
N LEU A 78 -11.66 -22.00 -23.02
CA LEU A 78 -10.28 -21.73 -22.62
C LEU A 78 -9.38 -22.83 -23.20
N SER A 79 -8.36 -22.43 -23.94
CA SER A 79 -7.36 -23.34 -24.47
C SER A 79 -6.04 -23.17 -23.73
N TRP A 80 -5.56 -24.22 -23.11
CA TRP A 80 -4.28 -24.25 -22.45
C TRP A 80 -3.27 -24.91 -23.41
N GLY A 81 -2.44 -24.08 -24.04
CA GLY A 81 -1.38 -24.57 -24.91
C GLY A 81 -1.79 -24.81 -26.35
N GLY A 82 -2.92 -24.28 -26.81
CA GLY A 82 -3.31 -24.31 -28.22
C GLY A 82 -2.55 -23.28 -29.06
N ASP A 83 -2.68 -23.37 -30.36
CA ASP A 83 -2.06 -22.41 -31.25
C ASP A 83 -2.67 -21.02 -31.04
N LYS A 84 -1.85 -20.10 -30.58
CA LYS A 84 -2.24 -18.72 -30.38
C LYS A 84 -1.79 -17.91 -31.56
N SER A 85 -2.64 -16.96 -32.02
CA SER A 85 -2.21 -15.98 -33.00
C SER A 85 -1.01 -15.18 -32.44
N PRO A 86 -0.16 -14.62 -33.32
CA PRO A 86 0.93 -13.77 -32.84
C PRO A 86 0.45 -12.61 -31.98
N GLU A 87 -0.74 -12.07 -32.24
CA GLU A 87 -1.35 -10.98 -31.48
C GLU A 87 -1.72 -11.42 -30.08
N LEU A 88 -2.35 -12.59 -29.94
CA LEU A 88 -2.71 -13.15 -28.64
C LEU A 88 -1.47 -13.51 -27.82
N LYS A 89 -0.45 -14.03 -28.49
CA LYS A 89 0.82 -14.34 -27.82
C LYS A 89 1.48 -13.07 -27.27
N ALA A 90 1.50 -12.00 -28.07
CA ALA A 90 2.04 -10.72 -27.64
C ALA A 90 1.26 -10.15 -26.45
N MET A 91 -0.08 -10.23 -26.49
CA MET A 91 -0.94 -9.84 -25.39
C MET A 91 -0.65 -10.63 -24.12
N SER A 92 -0.50 -11.94 -24.26
CA SER A 92 -0.19 -12.84 -23.15
C SER A 92 1.14 -12.47 -22.50
N ASP A 93 2.18 -12.34 -23.31
CA ASP A 93 3.52 -12.03 -22.81
C ASP A 93 3.57 -10.67 -22.11
N LYS A 94 2.93 -9.67 -22.70
CA LYS A 94 2.89 -8.32 -22.16
C LYS A 94 2.10 -8.27 -20.83
N SER A 95 0.91 -8.86 -20.82
CA SER A 95 0.08 -8.83 -19.61
C SER A 95 0.67 -9.65 -18.49
N HIS A 96 1.33 -10.77 -18.80
CA HIS A 96 2.01 -11.58 -17.80
C HIS A 96 3.18 -10.82 -17.17
N ALA A 97 3.98 -10.13 -17.98
CA ALA A 97 5.10 -9.33 -17.49
C ALA A 97 4.61 -8.19 -16.59
N LEU A 98 3.55 -7.48 -17.00
CA LEU A 98 2.96 -6.40 -16.20
C LEU A 98 2.35 -6.94 -14.90
N LEU A 99 1.69 -8.09 -14.96
CA LEU A 99 1.11 -8.72 -13.78
C LEU A 99 2.21 -9.02 -12.74
N GLN A 100 3.32 -9.60 -13.18
CA GLN A 100 4.45 -9.88 -12.30
C GLN A 100 5.04 -8.61 -11.69
N GLU A 101 5.15 -7.54 -12.47
CA GLU A 101 5.63 -6.24 -11.99
C GLU A 101 4.72 -5.66 -10.92
N ILE A 102 3.40 -5.68 -11.17
CA ILE A 102 2.41 -5.15 -10.22
C ILE A 102 2.40 -5.96 -8.93
N GLU A 103 2.40 -7.28 -9.04
CA GLU A 103 2.42 -8.15 -7.85
C GLU A 103 3.70 -7.97 -7.04
N ALA A 104 4.86 -7.84 -7.71
CA ALA A 104 6.12 -7.60 -7.02
C ALA A 104 6.14 -6.24 -6.30
N ALA A 105 5.56 -5.21 -6.93
CA ALA A 105 5.45 -3.88 -6.31
C ALA A 105 4.54 -3.92 -5.08
N TYR A 106 3.41 -4.62 -5.16
CA TYR A 106 2.50 -4.77 -4.01
C TYR A 106 3.16 -5.55 -2.88
N GLU A 107 3.86 -6.62 -3.21
CA GLU A 107 4.57 -7.42 -2.21
C GLU A 107 5.64 -6.60 -1.49
N ALA A 108 6.41 -5.81 -2.22
CA ALA A 108 7.43 -4.92 -1.64
C ALA A 108 6.80 -3.86 -0.73
N GLU A 109 5.66 -3.28 -1.14
CA GLU A 109 4.93 -2.33 -0.32
C GLU A 109 4.39 -2.98 0.95
N ASP A 110 3.79 -4.17 0.82
CA ASP A 110 3.27 -4.91 1.97
C ASP A 110 4.38 -5.21 2.98
N GLU A 111 5.53 -5.65 2.50
CA GLU A 111 6.68 -5.94 3.35
C GLU A 111 7.15 -4.68 4.09
N ALA A 112 7.28 -3.56 3.37
CA ALA A 112 7.69 -2.30 3.98
C ALA A 112 6.70 -1.84 5.05
N MET A 113 5.40 -1.95 4.78
CA MET A 113 4.37 -1.52 5.73
C MET A 113 4.28 -2.46 6.93
N MET A 114 4.50 -3.77 6.74
CA MET A 114 4.54 -4.72 7.83
C MET A 114 5.74 -4.49 8.75
N ILE A 115 6.88 -4.12 8.20
CA ILE A 115 8.07 -3.75 8.99
C ILE A 115 7.77 -2.51 9.83
N ARG A 116 7.14 -1.50 9.25
CA ARG A 116 6.73 -0.30 9.99
C ARG A 116 5.76 -0.65 11.12
N LEU A 117 4.81 -1.55 10.87
CA LEU A 117 3.86 -1.99 11.88
C LEU A 117 4.58 -2.69 13.05
N ILE A 118 5.53 -3.57 12.74
CA ILE A 118 6.31 -4.26 13.76
C ILE A 118 7.08 -3.27 14.62
N LYS A 119 7.68 -2.26 14.00
CA LYS A 119 8.42 -1.22 14.73
C LYS A 119 7.52 -0.35 15.58
N ALA A 120 6.28 -0.15 15.16
CA ALA A 120 5.30 0.68 15.89
C ALA A 120 4.53 -0.10 16.96
N ARG A 121 4.67 -1.42 17.02
CA ARG A 121 3.88 -2.29 17.90
C ARG A 121 3.91 -1.89 19.38
N ASP A 122 5.05 -1.46 19.85
CA ASP A 122 5.20 -1.06 21.26
C ASP A 122 4.33 0.14 21.59
N SER A 123 4.14 1.04 20.64
CA SER A 123 3.26 2.20 20.78
C SER A 123 1.78 1.85 20.75
N LEU A 124 1.43 0.71 20.16
CA LEU A 124 0.04 0.24 20.07
C LEU A 124 -0.45 -0.33 21.41
N TRP A 125 0.45 -0.81 22.25
CA TRP A 125 0.12 -1.47 23.53
C TRP A 125 0.27 -0.56 24.75
N THR A 126 0.79 0.62 24.54
CA THR A 126 0.91 1.65 25.58
C THR A 126 -0.01 2.83 25.29
#